data_27863937295d32769f1764b9fadca82f
#
_entry.id   27863937295d32769f1764b9fadca82f
#
_cell.length_a   1.000
_cell.length_b   1.000
_cell.length_c   1.000
_cell.angle_alpha   90.00
_cell.angle_beta   90.00
_cell.angle_gamma   90.00
#
_symmetry.space_group_name_H-M   'P 1'
#
loop_
_entity.id
_entity.type
_entity.pdbx_description
1 polymer ?
#
loop_
_entity_poly.entity_id
_entity_poly.type
_entity_poly.pdbx_seq_one_letter_code
_entity_poly.pdbx_strand_id
1 'polypeptide(L)'
;HLNMAKNRINGLAQSILESESKQLRKVAKQVDKDIIKASNLIAKHDGKVVVCGLGKSGLIAQKIVATLCSTGTNSVFMHASDALHGDLGIYNPGDPTILISKSGNTEELIRLIPILREFDSPLIGIVSNMDSFIAKNVDIVLNGTIDKEVDPLGIVPTASSLVAMAIGDALASVLMVKRGFKEKDFAK
;
A
#
# COMPACT_ATOMS: atom_id res chain seq x y z
N HIS A 1 -39.30 15.31 -7.33
CA HIS A 1 -37.94 15.29 -6.79
C HIS A 1 -37.57 13.93 -6.20
N LEU A 2 -38.46 13.28 -5.42
CA LEU A 2 -38.19 11.96 -4.84
C LEU A 2 -37.99 10.87 -5.92
N ASN A 3 -38.76 10.90 -7.01
CA ASN A 3 -38.65 9.95 -8.09
C ASN A 3 -37.33 10.11 -8.87
N MET A 4 -36.86 11.33 -9.04
CA MET A 4 -35.57 11.61 -9.68
C MET A 4 -34.39 11.12 -8.82
N ALA A 5 -34.45 11.35 -7.49
CA ALA A 5 -33.44 10.85 -6.57
C ALA A 5 -33.40 9.31 -6.56
N LYS A 6 -34.59 8.66 -6.53
CA LYS A 6 -34.70 7.20 -6.58
C LYS A 6 -34.10 6.64 -7.89
N ASN A 7 -34.37 7.28 -9.04
CA ASN A 7 -33.81 6.85 -10.33
C ASN A 7 -32.29 7.01 -10.38
N ARG A 8 -31.75 8.08 -9.73
CA ARG A 8 -30.31 8.32 -9.68
C ARG A 8 -29.57 7.29 -8.86
N ILE A 9 -30.16 6.76 -7.80
CA ILE A 9 -29.52 5.76 -6.93
C ILE A 9 -29.76 4.33 -7.39
N ASN A 10 -30.73 4.12 -8.29
CA ASN A 10 -31.03 2.78 -8.80
C ASN A 10 -29.83 2.25 -9.62
N GLY A 11 -29.26 1.13 -9.19
CA GLY A 11 -28.08 0.53 -9.84
C GLY A 11 -26.76 1.22 -9.50
N LEU A 12 -26.76 2.27 -8.68
CA LEU A 12 -25.54 3.01 -8.33
C LEU A 12 -24.52 2.13 -7.59
N ALA A 13 -24.98 1.37 -6.60
CA ALA A 13 -24.09 0.49 -5.85
C ALA A 13 -23.38 -0.52 -6.76
N GLN A 14 -24.14 -1.15 -7.64
CA GLN A 14 -23.57 -2.10 -8.61
C GLN A 14 -22.53 -1.43 -9.51
N SER A 15 -22.83 -0.25 -10.03
CA SER A 15 -21.90 0.47 -10.92
C SER A 15 -20.62 0.89 -10.21
N ILE A 16 -20.71 1.25 -8.92
CA ILE A 16 -19.53 1.59 -8.10
C ILE A 16 -18.64 0.36 -7.94
N LEU A 17 -19.21 -0.79 -7.56
CA LEU A 17 -18.44 -2.02 -7.41
C LEU A 17 -17.81 -2.47 -8.72
N GLU A 18 -18.52 -2.34 -9.84
CA GLU A 18 -17.98 -2.64 -11.16
C GLU A 18 -16.86 -1.69 -11.55
N SER A 19 -16.99 -0.41 -11.22
CA SER A 19 -15.94 0.59 -11.47
C SER A 19 -14.69 0.31 -10.65
N GLU A 20 -14.83 -0.10 -9.38
CA GLU A 20 -13.69 -0.53 -8.56
C GLU A 20 -13.01 -1.77 -9.16
N SER A 21 -13.79 -2.74 -9.60
CA SER A 21 -13.27 -3.94 -10.27
C SER A 21 -12.45 -3.59 -11.52
N LYS A 22 -12.92 -2.62 -12.29
CA LYS A 22 -12.19 -2.12 -13.46
C LYS A 22 -10.84 -1.53 -13.10
N GLN A 23 -10.76 -0.77 -12.01
CA GLN A 23 -9.50 -0.18 -11.55
C GLN A 23 -8.53 -1.26 -11.07
N LEU A 24 -9.01 -2.29 -10.38
CA LEU A 24 -8.19 -3.44 -9.99
C LEU A 24 -7.62 -4.15 -11.21
N ARG A 25 -8.42 -4.35 -12.25
CA ARG A 25 -7.99 -4.98 -13.51
C ARG A 25 -6.88 -4.18 -14.19
N LYS A 26 -7.01 -2.86 -14.18
CA LYS A 26 -5.98 -1.95 -14.71
C LYS A 26 -4.68 -2.09 -13.94
N VAL A 27 -4.74 -2.04 -12.61
CA VAL A 27 -3.56 -2.12 -11.75
C VAL A 27 -2.88 -3.48 -11.86
N ALA A 28 -3.65 -4.55 -11.97
CA ALA A 28 -3.11 -5.92 -12.12
C ALA A 28 -2.13 -6.03 -13.29
N LYS A 29 -2.36 -5.28 -14.36
CA LYS A 29 -1.49 -5.27 -15.55
C LYS A 29 -0.20 -4.47 -15.35
N GLN A 30 -0.11 -3.67 -14.30
CA GLN A 30 0.98 -2.71 -14.09
C GLN A 30 2.00 -3.16 -13.05
N VAL A 31 1.62 -4.02 -12.11
CA VAL A 31 2.39 -4.18 -10.86
C VAL A 31 3.15 -5.50 -10.74
N ASP A 32 2.88 -6.50 -11.58
CA ASP A 32 3.41 -7.86 -11.38
C ASP A 32 4.93 -7.90 -11.22
N LYS A 33 5.66 -7.31 -12.15
CA LYS A 33 7.13 -7.31 -12.13
C LYS A 33 7.68 -6.58 -10.91
N ASP A 34 7.07 -5.47 -10.53
CA ASP A 34 7.53 -4.66 -9.42
C ASP A 34 7.20 -5.31 -8.08
N ILE A 35 6.10 -6.03 -7.97
CA ILE A 35 5.77 -6.84 -6.79
C ILE A 35 6.82 -7.94 -6.62
N ILE A 36 7.25 -8.59 -7.70
CA ILE A 36 8.32 -9.59 -7.64
C ILE A 36 9.62 -8.96 -7.14
N LYS A 37 10.00 -7.77 -7.65
CA LYS A 37 11.18 -7.05 -7.18
C LYS A 37 11.08 -6.71 -5.69
N ALA A 38 9.93 -6.18 -5.26
CA ALA A 38 9.70 -5.84 -3.86
C ALA A 38 9.78 -7.09 -2.98
N SER A 39 9.20 -8.20 -3.41
CA SER A 39 9.25 -9.46 -2.68
C SER A 39 10.68 -9.99 -2.55
N ASN A 40 11.50 -9.86 -3.60
CA ASN A 40 12.91 -10.25 -3.54
C ASN A 40 13.68 -9.42 -2.53
N LEU A 41 13.45 -8.12 -2.52
CA LEU A 41 14.07 -7.20 -1.58
C LEU A 41 13.71 -7.54 -0.14
N ILE A 42 12.44 -7.79 0.14
CA ILE A 42 11.96 -8.12 1.47
C ILE A 42 12.48 -9.50 1.91
N ALA A 43 12.45 -10.50 1.03
CA ALA A 43 12.85 -11.87 1.36
C ALA A 43 14.34 -11.99 1.68
N LYS A 44 15.18 -11.09 1.20
CA LYS A 44 16.62 -11.06 1.49
C LYS A 44 16.92 -10.60 2.91
N HIS A 45 15.99 -9.94 3.57
CA HIS A 45 16.19 -9.34 4.88
C HIS A 45 15.55 -10.21 5.96
N ASP A 46 16.30 -10.52 7.01
CA ASP A 46 15.83 -11.37 8.11
C ASP A 46 15.02 -10.62 9.17
N GLY A 47 14.95 -9.30 9.08
CA GLY A 47 14.23 -8.46 10.03
C GLY A 47 12.75 -8.28 9.67
N LYS A 48 12.23 -7.13 10.03
CA LYS A 48 10.84 -6.78 9.80
C LYS A 48 10.68 -5.82 8.63
N VAL A 49 9.45 -5.72 8.13
CA VAL A 49 9.03 -4.70 7.18
C VAL A 49 8.22 -3.65 7.94
N VAL A 50 8.57 -2.39 7.78
CA VAL A 50 7.79 -1.29 8.34
C VAL A 50 6.85 -0.76 7.26
N VAL A 51 5.55 -0.64 7.57
CA VAL A 51 4.58 -0.08 6.64
C VAL A 51 4.07 1.23 7.23
N CYS A 52 4.20 2.29 6.45
CA CYS A 52 3.95 3.66 6.89
C CYS A 52 2.92 4.35 6.01
N GLY A 53 2.01 5.07 6.64
CA GLY A 53 1.00 5.86 5.95
C GLY A 53 0.39 6.89 6.90
N LEU A 54 -0.43 7.79 6.34
CA LEU A 54 -1.12 8.85 7.05
C LEU A 54 -2.60 8.81 6.71
N GLY A 55 -3.48 9.08 7.68
CA GLY A 55 -4.92 9.12 7.45
C GLY A 55 -5.46 7.79 6.92
N LYS A 56 -6.22 7.82 5.83
CA LYS A 56 -6.79 6.62 5.20
C LYS A 56 -5.71 5.66 4.70
N SER A 57 -4.60 6.19 4.18
CA SER A 57 -3.46 5.36 3.79
C SER A 57 -2.83 4.67 5.00
N GLY A 58 -2.88 5.29 6.17
CA GLY A 58 -2.45 4.65 7.43
C GLY A 58 -3.32 3.46 7.81
N LEU A 59 -4.63 3.54 7.59
CA LEU A 59 -5.54 2.42 7.83
C LEU A 59 -5.25 1.26 6.87
N ILE A 60 -4.97 1.56 5.61
CA ILE A 60 -4.55 0.57 4.63
C ILE A 60 -3.22 -0.07 5.04
N ALA A 61 -2.27 0.74 5.51
CA ALA A 61 -0.98 0.24 6.02
C ALA A 61 -1.18 -0.76 7.16
N GLN A 62 -2.08 -0.48 8.10
CA GLN A 62 -2.41 -1.40 9.20
C GLN A 62 -2.98 -2.73 8.69
N LYS A 63 -3.87 -2.68 7.69
CA LYS A 63 -4.42 -3.90 7.09
C LYS A 63 -3.31 -4.71 6.42
N ILE A 64 -2.41 -4.07 5.70
CA ILE A 64 -1.29 -4.74 5.03
C ILE A 64 -0.37 -5.39 6.07
N VAL A 65 -0.07 -4.70 7.17
CA VAL A 65 0.72 -5.28 8.28
C VAL A 65 0.06 -6.54 8.82
N ALA A 66 -1.26 -6.48 9.08
CA ALA A 66 -1.99 -7.65 9.58
C ALA A 66 -1.88 -8.83 8.61
N THR A 67 -2.01 -8.59 7.32
CA THR A 67 -1.90 -9.62 6.29
C THR A 67 -0.48 -10.19 6.22
N LEU A 68 0.54 -9.34 6.24
CA LEU A 68 1.94 -9.78 6.23
C LEU A 68 2.26 -10.64 7.44
N CYS A 69 1.89 -10.19 8.64
CA CYS A 69 2.14 -10.93 9.88
C CYS A 69 1.44 -12.31 9.87
N SER A 70 0.19 -12.38 9.41
CA SER A 70 -0.54 -13.64 9.39
C SER A 70 -0.04 -14.60 8.31
N THR A 71 0.77 -14.15 7.37
CA THR A 71 1.27 -14.94 6.24
C THR A 71 2.78 -15.17 6.28
N GLY A 72 3.42 -14.95 7.43
CA GLY A 72 4.80 -15.34 7.65
C GLY A 72 5.84 -14.23 7.45
N THR A 73 5.45 -13.01 7.17
CA THR A 73 6.38 -11.87 7.10
C THR A 73 6.19 -10.98 8.30
N ASN A 74 7.22 -10.86 9.14
CA ASN A 74 7.20 -9.96 10.30
C ASN A 74 7.07 -8.52 9.83
N SER A 75 6.09 -7.79 10.35
CA SER A 75 5.78 -6.44 9.90
C SER A 75 5.21 -5.60 11.03
N VAL A 76 5.47 -4.30 11.01
CA VAL A 76 4.94 -3.34 11.96
C VAL A 76 4.43 -2.11 11.23
N PHE A 77 3.39 -1.51 11.79
CA PHE A 77 2.84 -0.25 11.31
C PHE A 77 3.57 0.92 11.96
N MET A 78 3.83 1.98 11.19
CA MET A 78 4.36 3.24 11.69
C MET A 78 3.51 4.39 11.13
N HIS A 79 2.91 5.17 12.03
CA HIS A 79 2.19 6.38 11.61
C HIS A 79 3.21 7.47 11.24
N ALA A 80 3.02 8.10 10.09
CA ALA A 80 3.99 9.05 9.55
C ALA A 80 4.29 10.22 10.51
N SER A 81 3.26 10.78 11.16
CA SER A 81 3.43 11.88 12.09
C SER A 81 4.22 11.46 13.34
N ASP A 82 3.94 10.27 13.87
CA ASP A 82 4.62 9.74 15.06
C ASP A 82 6.09 9.45 14.76
N ALA A 83 6.38 8.99 13.55
CA ALA A 83 7.74 8.73 13.11
C ALA A 83 8.62 9.98 13.19
N LEU A 84 8.08 11.13 12.80
CA LEU A 84 8.79 12.41 12.87
C LEU A 84 9.04 12.88 14.30
N HIS A 85 8.33 12.31 15.29
CA HIS A 85 8.40 12.67 16.71
C HIS A 85 9.08 11.61 17.58
N GLY A 86 9.77 10.61 17.00
CA GLY A 86 10.61 9.72 17.76
C GLY A 86 10.38 8.23 17.64
N ASP A 87 9.35 7.79 16.88
CA ASP A 87 9.03 6.35 16.75
C ASP A 87 10.04 5.56 15.89
N LEU A 88 11.10 6.23 15.42
CA LEU A 88 12.12 5.62 14.58
C LEU A 88 12.98 4.58 15.31
N GLY A 89 12.85 4.52 16.65
CA GLY A 89 13.52 3.49 17.46
C GLY A 89 13.10 2.05 17.15
N ILE A 90 12.01 1.85 16.41
CA ILE A 90 11.58 0.52 15.98
C ILE A 90 12.48 -0.08 14.89
N TYR A 91 13.28 0.74 14.20
CA TYR A 91 14.12 0.28 13.10
C TYR A 91 15.38 -0.42 13.58
N ASN A 92 15.68 -1.54 12.91
CA ASN A 92 17.00 -2.11 12.86
C ASN A 92 17.61 -1.78 11.49
N PRO A 93 18.93 -1.64 11.38
CA PRO A 93 19.54 -1.30 10.10
C PRO A 93 19.12 -2.26 9.00
N GLY A 94 18.74 -1.70 7.85
CA GLY A 94 18.32 -2.48 6.68
C GLY A 94 16.86 -2.91 6.65
N ASP A 95 16.07 -2.66 7.70
CA ASP A 95 14.63 -2.94 7.66
C ASP A 95 13.97 -2.16 6.51
N PRO A 96 13.31 -2.82 5.54
CA PRO A 96 12.65 -2.10 4.47
C PRO A 96 11.40 -1.37 4.94
N THR A 97 11.10 -0.26 4.29
CA THR A 97 9.89 0.54 4.55
C THR A 97 9.00 0.57 3.32
N ILE A 98 7.71 0.31 3.52
CA ILE A 98 6.68 0.54 2.51
C ILE A 98 5.98 1.85 2.85
N LEU A 99 6.04 2.82 1.93
CA LEU A 99 5.38 4.11 2.07
C LEU A 99 4.13 4.12 1.20
N ILE A 100 2.97 4.39 1.80
CA ILE A 100 1.70 4.43 1.08
C ILE A 100 1.20 5.86 0.98
N SER A 101 1.04 6.35 -0.25
CA SER A 101 0.55 7.70 -0.52
C SER A 101 -0.14 7.72 -1.88
N LYS A 102 -1.42 8.08 -1.90
CA LYS A 102 -2.15 8.23 -3.17
C LYS A 102 -1.48 9.28 -4.06
N SER A 103 -1.26 10.49 -3.54
CA SER A 103 -0.63 11.57 -4.29
C SER A 103 0.85 11.32 -4.57
N GLY A 104 1.51 10.55 -3.72
CA GLY A 104 2.96 10.39 -3.73
C GLY A 104 3.70 11.65 -3.30
N ASN A 105 2.98 12.64 -2.79
CA ASN A 105 3.53 13.94 -2.37
C ASN A 105 3.14 14.31 -0.92
N THR A 106 2.78 13.32 -0.12
CA THR A 106 2.48 13.52 1.31
C THR A 106 3.73 14.04 2.01
N GLU A 107 3.65 15.27 2.53
CA GLU A 107 4.81 15.99 3.07
C GLU A 107 5.49 15.23 4.20
N GLU A 108 4.73 14.67 5.12
CA GLU A 108 5.26 13.91 6.26
C GLU A 108 6.08 12.71 5.79
N LEU A 109 5.65 12.03 4.75
CA LEU A 109 6.40 10.90 4.17
C LEU A 109 7.65 11.38 3.43
N ILE A 110 7.55 12.50 2.70
CA ILE A 110 8.69 13.10 2.01
C ILE A 110 9.79 13.44 3.03
N ARG A 111 9.41 14.01 4.17
CA ARG A 111 10.36 14.38 5.23
C ARG A 111 11.02 13.17 5.87
N LEU A 112 10.34 12.01 5.88
CA LEU A 112 10.90 10.78 6.42
C LEU A 112 11.96 10.15 5.51
N ILE A 113 11.89 10.34 4.20
CA ILE A 113 12.77 9.63 3.26
C ILE A 113 14.25 9.79 3.60
N PRO A 114 14.82 11.00 3.78
CA PRO A 114 16.22 11.13 4.11
C PRO A 114 16.59 10.48 5.45
N ILE A 115 15.67 10.52 6.41
CA ILE A 115 15.89 9.90 7.73
C ILE A 115 15.93 8.38 7.60
N LEU A 116 15.00 7.79 6.83
CA LEU A 116 14.97 6.35 6.59
C LEU A 116 16.22 5.87 5.85
N ARG A 117 16.77 6.70 4.97
CA ARG A 117 18.03 6.41 4.29
C ARG A 117 19.19 6.30 5.27
N GLU A 118 19.21 7.08 6.34
CA GLU A 118 20.22 7.00 7.40
C GLU A 118 20.15 5.66 8.16
N PHE A 119 18.99 5.00 8.19
CA PHE A 119 18.84 3.67 8.75
C PHE A 119 19.11 2.55 7.73
N ASP A 120 19.64 2.90 6.56
CA ASP A 120 19.84 1.96 5.45
C ASP A 120 18.57 1.22 5.05
N SER A 121 17.41 1.85 5.21
CA SER A 121 16.13 1.27 4.87
C SER A 121 15.90 1.29 3.36
N PRO A 122 15.76 0.13 2.70
CA PRO A 122 15.27 0.10 1.33
C PRO A 122 13.81 0.59 1.30
N LEU A 123 13.48 1.41 0.32
CA LEU A 123 12.17 2.07 0.24
C LEU A 123 11.33 1.52 -0.90
N ILE A 124 10.09 1.15 -0.57
CA ILE A 124 9.08 0.70 -1.51
C ILE A 124 7.92 1.68 -1.41
N GLY A 125 7.47 2.24 -2.53
CA GLY A 125 6.33 3.15 -2.56
C GLY A 125 5.10 2.50 -3.18
N ILE A 126 3.94 2.63 -2.54
CA ILE A 126 2.64 2.33 -3.16
C ILE A 126 1.98 3.68 -3.40
N VAL A 127 1.93 4.09 -4.66
CA VAL A 127 1.45 5.43 -5.05
C VAL A 127 0.50 5.34 -6.24
N SER A 128 -0.34 6.36 -6.39
CA SER A 128 -1.24 6.50 -7.55
C SER A 128 -0.80 7.61 -8.52
N ASN A 129 0.39 8.18 -8.30
CA ASN A 129 0.97 9.21 -9.17
C ASN A 129 2.45 8.90 -9.38
N MET A 130 2.78 8.44 -10.58
CA MET A 130 4.14 8.04 -10.94
C MET A 130 5.08 9.24 -11.17
N ASP A 131 4.54 10.44 -11.30
CA ASP A 131 5.32 11.68 -11.44
C ASP A 131 5.60 12.33 -10.08
N SER A 132 5.18 11.70 -8.99
CA SER A 132 5.30 12.24 -7.65
C SER A 132 6.72 12.17 -7.10
N PHE A 133 6.98 12.95 -6.04
CA PHE A 133 8.26 12.94 -5.34
C PHE A 133 8.60 11.55 -4.79
N ILE A 134 7.63 10.88 -4.13
CA ILE A 134 7.87 9.55 -3.57
C ILE A 134 8.23 8.56 -4.68
N ALA A 135 7.47 8.55 -5.79
CA ALA A 135 7.75 7.65 -6.91
C ALA A 135 9.19 7.81 -7.44
N LYS A 136 9.71 9.04 -7.44
CA LYS A 136 11.05 9.34 -7.96
C LYS A 136 12.18 9.12 -6.96
N ASN A 137 11.85 8.93 -5.66
CA ASN A 137 12.86 8.89 -4.60
C ASN A 137 12.84 7.60 -3.77
N VAL A 138 12.10 6.59 -4.19
CA VAL A 138 12.12 5.26 -3.58
C VAL A 138 12.84 4.27 -4.50
N ASP A 139 13.19 3.11 -3.96
CA ASP A 139 13.92 2.08 -4.71
C ASP A 139 13.02 1.28 -5.65
N ILE A 140 11.78 1.00 -5.21
CA ILE A 140 10.80 0.26 -5.98
C ILE A 140 9.45 0.96 -5.84
N VAL A 141 8.77 1.16 -6.97
CA VAL A 141 7.42 1.74 -6.99
C VAL A 141 6.42 0.69 -7.40
N LEU A 142 5.40 0.51 -6.57
CA LEU A 142 4.23 -0.30 -6.88
C LEU A 142 3.15 0.66 -7.38
N ASN A 143 2.93 0.64 -8.70
CA ASN A 143 2.08 1.62 -9.39
C ASN A 143 0.60 1.31 -9.19
N GLY A 144 -0.04 2.02 -8.29
CA GLY A 144 -1.48 1.95 -8.02
C GLY A 144 -2.28 3.03 -8.74
N THR A 145 -1.79 3.54 -9.87
CA THR A 145 -2.49 4.59 -10.62
C THR A 145 -3.86 4.10 -11.10
N ILE A 146 -4.89 4.87 -10.76
CA ILE A 146 -6.28 4.66 -11.18
C ILE A 146 -6.70 5.77 -12.15
N ASP A 147 -7.81 5.54 -12.86
CA ASP A 147 -8.37 6.57 -13.74
C ASP A 147 -9.01 7.68 -12.92
N LYS A 148 -9.85 7.30 -11.93
CA LYS A 148 -10.55 8.22 -11.03
C LYS A 148 -11.09 7.47 -9.83
N GLU A 149 -11.39 8.20 -8.75
CA GLU A 149 -12.16 7.65 -7.64
C GLU A 149 -13.59 7.36 -8.11
N VAL A 150 -14.25 6.42 -7.44
CA VAL A 150 -15.54 5.88 -7.91
C VAL A 150 -16.74 6.42 -7.14
N ASP A 151 -16.53 7.28 -6.14
CA ASP A 151 -17.63 7.96 -5.46
C ASP A 151 -18.32 8.95 -6.42
N PRO A 152 -19.57 9.36 -6.15
CA PRO A 152 -20.30 10.26 -7.05
C PRO A 152 -19.62 11.58 -7.36
N LEU A 153 -18.75 12.07 -6.46
CA LEU A 153 -17.99 13.31 -6.66
C LEU A 153 -16.61 13.06 -7.27
N GLY A 154 -16.14 11.81 -7.27
CA GLY A 154 -14.82 11.47 -7.80
C GLY A 154 -13.65 11.98 -6.97
N ILE A 155 -13.86 12.23 -5.66
CA ILE A 155 -12.83 12.84 -4.79
C ILE A 155 -12.52 12.02 -3.54
N VAL A 156 -13.40 11.09 -3.16
CA VAL A 156 -13.20 10.29 -1.94
C VAL A 156 -12.27 9.12 -2.24
N PRO A 157 -11.25 8.87 -1.40
CA PRO A 157 -10.41 7.69 -1.56
C PRO A 157 -11.23 6.40 -1.46
N THR A 158 -11.57 5.84 -2.59
CA THR A 158 -12.36 4.62 -2.78
C THR A 158 -11.54 3.62 -3.58
N ALA A 159 -11.47 3.78 -4.90
CA ALA A 159 -10.68 2.91 -5.76
C ALA A 159 -9.18 2.97 -5.41
N SER A 160 -8.64 4.14 -5.10
CA SER A 160 -7.23 4.27 -4.74
C SER A 160 -6.89 3.48 -3.47
N SER A 161 -7.76 3.51 -2.48
CA SER A 161 -7.58 2.73 -1.23
C SER A 161 -7.68 1.24 -1.49
N LEU A 162 -8.66 0.83 -2.29
CA LEU A 162 -8.88 -0.57 -2.65
C LEU A 162 -7.67 -1.15 -3.39
N VAL A 163 -7.15 -0.44 -4.39
CA VAL A 163 -5.99 -0.94 -5.16
C VAL A 163 -4.73 -0.98 -4.32
N ALA A 164 -4.51 0.00 -3.43
CA ALA A 164 -3.37 -0.03 -2.51
C ALA A 164 -3.42 -1.25 -1.60
N MET A 165 -4.58 -1.56 -1.05
CA MET A 165 -4.79 -2.75 -0.21
C MET A 165 -4.57 -4.03 -1.02
N ALA A 166 -5.11 -4.11 -2.22
CA ALA A 166 -4.95 -5.27 -3.11
C ALA A 166 -3.49 -5.51 -3.49
N ILE A 167 -2.73 -4.45 -3.74
CA ILE A 167 -1.28 -4.54 -3.97
C ILE A 167 -0.60 -5.17 -2.77
N GLY A 168 -0.96 -4.76 -1.56
CA GLY A 168 -0.45 -5.36 -0.33
C GLY A 168 -0.78 -6.85 -0.21
N ASP A 169 -2.00 -7.25 -0.57
CA ASP A 169 -2.42 -8.66 -0.57
C ASP A 169 -1.59 -9.48 -1.57
N ALA A 170 -1.36 -8.92 -2.76
CA ALA A 170 -0.55 -9.58 -3.79
C ALA A 170 0.91 -9.74 -3.33
N LEU A 171 1.49 -8.71 -2.73
CA LEU A 171 2.84 -8.76 -2.19
C LEU A 171 2.96 -9.83 -1.09
N ALA A 172 2.02 -9.85 -0.14
CA ALA A 172 1.99 -10.84 0.92
C ALA A 172 1.88 -12.26 0.36
N SER A 173 1.06 -12.46 -0.66
CA SER A 173 0.84 -13.76 -1.29
C SER A 173 2.09 -14.25 -2.02
N VAL A 174 2.77 -13.37 -2.73
CA VAL A 174 4.06 -13.71 -3.39
C VAL A 174 5.10 -14.09 -2.34
N LEU A 175 5.16 -13.35 -1.23
CA LEU A 175 6.07 -13.67 -0.12
C LEU A 175 5.76 -15.02 0.52
N MET A 176 4.48 -15.39 0.67
CA MET A 176 4.08 -16.72 1.15
C MET A 176 4.72 -17.83 0.31
N VAL A 177 4.61 -17.70 -1.00
CA VAL A 177 5.17 -18.69 -1.92
C VAL A 177 6.69 -18.74 -1.80
N LYS A 178 7.35 -17.58 -1.76
CA LYS A 178 8.82 -17.49 -1.64
C LYS A 178 9.34 -18.11 -0.34
N ARG A 179 8.59 -17.95 0.77
CA ARG A 179 8.99 -18.47 2.09
C ARG A 179 8.56 -19.92 2.31
N GLY A 180 7.83 -20.51 1.37
CA GLY A 180 7.27 -21.85 1.55
C GLY A 180 6.24 -21.91 2.68
N PHE A 181 5.53 -20.81 2.94
CA PHE A 181 4.50 -20.75 3.97
C PHE A 181 3.32 -21.63 3.58
N LYS A 182 2.88 -22.48 4.52
CA LYS A 182 1.83 -23.48 4.29
C LYS A 182 0.68 -23.31 5.25
N GLU A 183 -0.43 -23.99 4.96
CA GLU A 183 -1.65 -23.95 5.78
C GLU A 183 -1.36 -24.26 7.27
N LYS A 184 -0.49 -25.22 7.55
CA LYS A 184 -0.08 -25.57 8.93
C LYS A 184 0.59 -24.41 9.67
N ASP A 185 1.22 -23.50 8.95
CA ASP A 185 1.91 -22.34 9.53
C ASP A 185 0.90 -21.25 9.91
N PHE A 186 -0.19 -21.13 9.16
CA PHE A 186 -1.25 -20.17 9.42
C PHE A 186 -2.01 -20.48 10.72
N ALA A 187 -2.13 -21.75 11.09
CA ALA A 187 -2.85 -22.18 12.29
C ALA A 187 -2.11 -21.90 13.61
N LYS A 188 -0.89 -21.43 13.56
CA LYS A 188 -0.08 -21.03 14.72
C LYS A 188 -0.25 -19.55 14.97
#